data_e5a4252d2126f2ab8faa5b272f25179b
#
_entry.id   e5a4252d2126f2ab8faa5b272f25179b
#
_cell.length_a   1.000
_cell.length_b   1.000
_cell.length_c   1.000
_cell.angle_alpha   90.00
_cell.angle_beta   90.00
_cell.angle_gamma   90.00
#
_symmetry.space_group_name_H-M   'P 1'
#
loop_
_entity.id
_entity.type
_entity.pdbx_description
1 polymer ?
#
loop_
_entity_poly.entity_id
_entity_poly.type
_entity_poly.pdbx_seq_one_letter_code
_entity_poly.pdbx_strand_id
1 'polypeptide(L)'
;MRGGEGWLRTVDLARAVGLSTQQVRNYEGAGVLPPAGRTDAGYRVFGERHRDALLTYRALQPGYGAVTATRVMRAVHDGDVAAALALVDAAHAALHEERGSLRAAREALEALAGGETAAPPTRRLRIGEVAALIGVRTSALRVWEEAGLLVPGREHGTGYRVYGPADVRDARVVRALRRGHHLFDRIRPVLEDLRREGSSEALWAAVEARGQALTARTRAMLAGAAALHAYLE
;
A
#
# COMPACT_ATOMS: atom_id res chain seq x y z
N MET A 1 41.34 33.08 -9.54
CA MET A 1 40.17 33.10 -10.44
C MET A 1 40.00 31.72 -11.03
N ARG A 2 39.09 30.91 -10.48
CA ARG A 2 38.69 29.61 -11.07
C ARG A 2 37.26 29.77 -11.56
N GLY A 3 37.07 29.42 -12.85
CA GLY A 3 35.93 29.73 -13.69
C GLY A 3 34.60 29.25 -13.18
N GLY A 4 33.59 29.94 -13.61
CA GLY A 4 32.17 29.82 -13.45
C GLY A 4 31.59 28.41 -13.30
N GLU A 5 31.51 27.90 -12.10
CA GLU A 5 30.43 26.99 -11.73
C GLU A 5 29.14 27.83 -11.79
N GLY A 6 28.21 27.42 -12.67
CA GLY A 6 26.98 28.16 -12.95
C GLY A 6 26.08 28.31 -11.74
N TRP A 7 26.34 29.34 -10.95
CA TRP A 7 25.50 29.71 -9.82
C TRP A 7 24.09 30.12 -10.28
N LEU A 8 23.09 29.45 -9.80
CA LEU A 8 21.69 29.72 -10.09
C LEU A 8 21.08 30.54 -8.93
N ARG A 9 20.35 31.59 -9.26
CA ARG A 9 19.47 32.27 -8.28
C ARG A 9 18.21 31.41 -8.10
N THR A 10 17.46 31.68 -7.02
CA THR A 10 16.19 30.94 -6.75
C THR A 10 15.25 30.95 -7.96
N VAL A 11 15.18 32.05 -8.70
CA VAL A 11 14.32 32.17 -9.88
C VAL A 11 14.82 31.32 -11.06
N ASP A 12 16.12 31.19 -11.22
CA ASP A 12 16.74 30.44 -12.29
C ASP A 12 16.55 28.93 -12.05
N LEU A 13 16.78 28.48 -10.80
CA LEU A 13 16.50 27.10 -10.39
C LEU A 13 14.99 26.77 -10.51
N ALA A 14 14.13 27.65 -10.04
CA ALA A 14 12.68 27.49 -10.12
C ALA A 14 12.22 27.30 -11.59
N ARG A 15 12.73 28.16 -12.49
CA ARG A 15 12.42 28.09 -13.93
C ARG A 15 12.95 26.79 -14.56
N ALA A 16 14.16 26.37 -14.21
CA ALA A 16 14.79 25.17 -14.76
C ALA A 16 14.01 23.87 -14.46
N VAL A 17 13.28 23.85 -13.35
CA VAL A 17 12.51 22.65 -12.92
C VAL A 17 10.98 22.88 -12.94
N GLY A 18 10.50 24.01 -13.45
CA GLY A 18 9.08 24.33 -13.57
C GLY A 18 8.36 24.52 -12.23
N LEU A 19 9.03 25.16 -11.27
CA LEU A 19 8.51 25.45 -9.92
C LEU A 19 8.38 26.95 -9.67
N SER A 20 7.66 27.33 -8.61
CA SER A 20 7.71 28.69 -8.09
C SER A 20 8.94 28.89 -7.19
N THR A 21 9.39 30.14 -7.05
CA THR A 21 10.49 30.50 -6.14
C THR A 21 10.14 30.14 -4.68
N GLN A 22 8.86 30.22 -4.32
CA GLN A 22 8.40 29.86 -2.97
C GLN A 22 8.50 28.35 -2.73
N GLN A 23 8.17 27.52 -3.72
CA GLN A 23 8.33 26.07 -3.61
C GLN A 23 9.79 25.67 -3.45
N VAL A 24 10.73 26.30 -4.18
CA VAL A 24 12.17 26.05 -4.00
C VAL A 24 12.62 26.38 -2.56
N ARG A 25 12.17 27.50 -2.00
CA ARG A 25 12.46 27.86 -0.59
C ARG A 25 11.87 26.86 0.40
N ASN A 26 10.64 26.40 0.14
CA ASN A 26 9.99 25.40 0.98
C ASN A 26 10.74 24.06 0.94
N TYR A 27 11.22 23.63 -0.22
CA TYR A 27 11.99 22.41 -0.37
C TYR A 27 13.37 22.50 0.30
N GLU A 28 14.03 23.67 0.24
CA GLU A 28 15.26 23.92 1.01
C GLU A 28 14.98 23.81 2.53
N GLY A 29 13.97 24.52 3.02
CA GLY A 29 13.58 24.48 4.43
C GLY A 29 13.14 23.09 4.91
N ALA A 30 12.59 22.26 4.02
CA ALA A 30 12.22 20.87 4.31
C ALA A 30 13.39 19.89 4.23
N GLY A 31 14.59 20.31 3.82
CA GLY A 31 15.76 19.45 3.62
C GLY A 31 15.70 18.58 2.37
N VAL A 32 14.78 18.88 1.44
CA VAL A 32 14.73 18.25 0.12
C VAL A 32 15.91 18.67 -0.75
N LEU A 33 16.41 19.87 -0.53
CA LEU A 33 17.62 20.39 -1.12
C LEU A 33 18.74 20.42 -0.08
N PRO A 34 20.00 20.26 -0.49
CA PRO A 34 21.11 20.59 0.38
C PRO A 34 21.07 22.08 0.76
N PRO A 35 21.77 22.49 1.82
CA PRO A 35 21.83 23.90 2.21
C PRO A 35 22.33 24.78 1.07
N ALA A 36 21.59 25.86 0.75
CA ALA A 36 22.01 26.81 -0.25
C ALA A 36 23.16 27.68 0.25
N GLY A 37 24.13 27.94 -0.63
CA GLY A 37 25.13 28.99 -0.39
C GLY A 37 24.48 30.37 -0.32
N ARG A 38 25.24 31.37 0.19
CA ARG A 38 24.80 32.76 0.20
C ARG A 38 25.87 33.65 -0.40
N THR A 39 25.46 34.67 -1.14
CA THR A 39 26.35 35.74 -1.59
C THR A 39 26.68 36.65 -0.41
N ASP A 40 27.69 37.53 -0.56
CA ASP A 40 28.03 38.56 0.43
C ASP A 40 26.84 39.47 0.76
N ALA A 41 25.93 39.67 -0.19
CA ALA A 41 24.68 40.41 -0.01
C ALA A 41 23.54 39.57 0.61
N GLY A 42 23.81 38.30 1.04
CA GLY A 42 22.87 37.42 1.72
C GLY A 42 21.89 36.65 0.81
N TYR A 43 21.96 36.81 -0.51
CA TYR A 43 21.08 36.09 -1.44
C TYR A 43 21.47 34.60 -1.57
N ARG A 44 20.47 33.74 -1.65
CA ARG A 44 20.67 32.28 -1.88
C ARG A 44 21.25 32.02 -3.25
N VAL A 45 22.23 31.12 -3.31
CA VAL A 45 22.83 30.62 -4.53
C VAL A 45 22.74 29.07 -4.55
N PHE A 46 22.39 28.55 -5.70
CA PHE A 46 22.20 27.12 -5.95
C PHE A 46 23.16 26.68 -7.07
N GLY A 47 23.56 25.41 -7.05
CA GLY A 47 24.34 24.79 -8.10
C GLY A 47 23.63 23.60 -8.73
N GLU A 48 24.33 22.85 -9.58
CA GLU A 48 23.79 21.67 -10.28
C GLU A 48 23.27 20.62 -9.30
N ARG A 49 23.98 20.37 -8.19
CA ARG A 49 23.54 19.43 -7.16
C ARG A 49 22.14 19.76 -6.57
N HIS A 50 21.78 21.04 -6.49
CA HIS A 50 20.43 21.43 -6.06
C HIS A 50 19.37 21.11 -7.12
N ARG A 51 19.73 21.30 -8.40
CA ARG A 51 18.85 20.92 -9.51
C ARG A 51 18.62 19.41 -9.52
N ASP A 52 19.68 18.65 -9.38
CA ASP A 52 19.64 17.18 -9.40
C ASP A 52 18.90 16.63 -8.18
N ALA A 53 19.04 17.25 -7.01
CA ALA A 53 18.23 16.96 -5.83
C ALA A 53 16.73 17.15 -6.09
N LEU A 54 16.32 18.26 -6.74
CA LEU A 54 14.91 18.48 -7.10
C LEU A 54 14.39 17.45 -8.11
N LEU A 55 15.17 17.13 -9.11
CA LEU A 55 14.81 16.11 -10.11
C LEU A 55 14.64 14.73 -9.47
N THR A 56 15.58 14.36 -8.61
CA THR A 56 15.52 13.12 -7.82
C THR A 56 14.30 13.07 -6.92
N TYR A 57 14.03 14.14 -6.18
CA TYR A 57 12.84 14.22 -5.34
C TYR A 57 11.54 14.05 -6.14
N ARG A 58 11.44 14.71 -7.29
CA ARG A 58 10.27 14.58 -8.18
C ARG A 58 10.13 13.18 -8.75
N ALA A 59 11.23 12.50 -9.02
CA ALA A 59 11.21 11.11 -9.46
C ALA A 59 10.79 10.15 -8.34
N LEU A 60 11.14 10.44 -7.09
CA LEU A 60 10.75 9.64 -5.91
C LEU A 60 9.26 9.78 -5.58
N GLN A 61 8.69 11.00 -5.69
CA GLN A 61 7.32 11.29 -5.21
C GLN A 61 6.24 10.33 -5.73
N PRO A 62 6.14 9.99 -7.03
CA PRO A 62 5.05 9.16 -7.55
C PRO A 62 5.04 7.74 -6.98
N GLY A 63 6.21 7.18 -6.67
CA GLY A 63 6.35 5.82 -6.14
C GLY A 63 6.32 5.76 -4.61
N TYR A 64 7.04 6.65 -3.95
CA TYR A 64 7.27 6.63 -2.51
C TYR A 64 6.34 7.57 -1.72
N GLY A 65 5.68 8.49 -2.38
CA GLY A 65 4.89 9.55 -1.76
C GLY A 65 5.77 10.71 -1.25
N ALA A 66 5.17 11.89 -1.10
CA ALA A 66 5.89 13.11 -0.74
C ALA A 66 6.61 13.03 0.62
N VAL A 67 5.98 12.42 1.61
CA VAL A 67 6.55 12.28 2.97
C VAL A 67 7.80 11.41 2.96
N THR A 68 7.73 10.22 2.36
CA THR A 68 8.88 9.31 2.28
C THR A 68 9.98 9.90 1.42
N ALA A 69 9.66 10.47 0.26
CA ALA A 69 10.63 11.13 -0.61
C ALA A 69 11.38 12.27 0.10
N THR A 70 10.68 13.09 0.89
CA THR A 70 11.30 14.14 1.71
C THR A 70 12.27 13.56 2.74
N ARG A 71 11.86 12.49 3.44
CA ARG A 71 12.70 11.81 4.43
C ARG A 71 13.95 11.20 3.81
N VAL A 72 13.81 10.57 2.64
CA VAL A 72 14.94 10.02 1.89
C VAL A 72 15.94 11.10 1.52
N MET A 73 15.49 12.21 0.90
CA MET A 73 16.37 13.30 0.49
C MET A 73 17.06 13.95 1.69
N ARG A 74 16.34 14.13 2.80
CA ARG A 74 16.93 14.66 4.03
C ARG A 74 18.04 13.76 4.56
N ALA A 75 17.79 12.46 4.68
CA ALA A 75 18.79 11.49 5.15
C ALA A 75 20.05 11.49 4.26
N VAL A 76 19.87 11.60 2.93
CA VAL A 76 20.99 11.74 1.98
C VAL A 76 21.78 13.02 2.25
N HIS A 77 21.12 14.16 2.48
CA HIS A 77 21.79 15.44 2.71
C HIS A 77 22.44 15.54 4.10
N ASP A 78 21.93 14.78 5.07
CA ASP A 78 22.52 14.62 6.40
C ASP A 78 23.73 13.64 6.39
N GLY A 79 24.03 13.03 5.23
CA GLY A 79 25.12 12.05 5.06
C GLY A 79 24.76 10.63 5.51
N ASP A 80 23.52 10.38 5.93
CA ASP A 80 23.05 9.06 6.36
C ASP A 80 22.38 8.29 5.21
N VAL A 81 23.22 7.84 4.28
CA VAL A 81 22.79 7.04 3.12
C VAL A 81 22.13 5.72 3.59
N ALA A 82 22.59 5.13 4.70
CA ALA A 82 22.01 3.90 5.22
C ALA A 82 20.55 4.10 5.65
N ALA A 83 20.24 5.20 6.35
CA ALA A 83 18.87 5.54 6.69
C ALA A 83 18.01 5.85 5.45
N ALA A 84 18.56 6.51 4.43
CA ALA A 84 17.86 6.75 3.19
C ALA A 84 17.46 5.44 2.49
N LEU A 85 18.37 4.48 2.39
CA LEU A 85 18.12 3.15 1.79
C LEU A 85 17.13 2.34 2.62
N ALA A 86 17.20 2.39 3.96
CA ALA A 86 16.22 1.73 4.83
C ALA A 86 14.79 2.24 4.61
N LEU A 87 14.61 3.54 4.31
CA LEU A 87 13.30 4.10 3.95
C LEU A 87 12.79 3.57 2.59
N VAL A 88 13.69 3.37 1.64
CA VAL A 88 13.38 2.74 0.34
C VAL A 88 12.93 1.30 0.56
N ASP A 89 13.70 0.51 1.31
CA ASP A 89 13.38 -0.89 1.64
C ASP A 89 12.04 -1.02 2.35
N ALA A 90 11.76 -0.17 3.34
CA ALA A 90 10.49 -0.15 4.04
C ALA A 90 9.30 0.14 3.11
N ALA A 91 9.46 1.04 2.13
CA ALA A 91 8.42 1.33 1.15
C ALA A 91 8.17 0.14 0.20
N HIS A 92 9.22 -0.57 -0.20
CA HIS A 92 9.09 -1.80 -1.00
C HIS A 92 8.44 -2.94 -0.21
N ALA A 93 8.80 -3.09 1.07
CA ALA A 93 8.16 -4.06 1.95
C ALA A 93 6.65 -3.77 2.10
N ALA A 94 6.27 -2.52 2.33
CA ALA A 94 4.86 -2.14 2.40
C ALA A 94 4.10 -2.44 1.10
N LEU A 95 4.72 -2.19 -0.07
CA LEU A 95 4.13 -2.52 -1.37
C LEU A 95 3.97 -4.04 -1.55
N HIS A 96 4.94 -4.82 -1.09
CA HIS A 96 4.85 -6.29 -1.10
C HIS A 96 3.69 -6.80 -0.25
N GLU A 97 3.50 -6.22 0.93
CA GLU A 97 2.38 -6.51 1.81
C GLU A 97 1.02 -6.20 1.16
N GLU A 98 0.90 -5.03 0.51
CA GLU A 98 -0.31 -4.65 -0.25
C GLU A 98 -0.60 -5.65 -1.37
N ARG A 99 0.41 -6.13 -2.08
CA ARG A 99 0.26 -7.17 -3.11
C ARG A 99 -0.18 -8.51 -2.54
N GLY A 100 0.32 -8.87 -1.36
CA GLY A 100 -0.12 -10.07 -0.63
C GLY A 100 -1.61 -10.01 -0.30
N SER A 101 -2.09 -8.87 0.19
CA SER A 101 -3.51 -8.66 0.49
C SER A 101 -4.38 -8.71 -0.76
N LEU A 102 -3.92 -8.12 -1.86
CA LEU A 102 -4.64 -8.17 -3.14
C LEU A 102 -4.74 -9.59 -3.71
N ARG A 103 -3.67 -10.38 -3.58
CA ARG A 103 -3.67 -11.79 -3.98
C ARG A 103 -4.69 -12.59 -3.18
N ALA A 104 -4.73 -12.40 -1.87
CA ALA A 104 -5.72 -13.04 -1.00
C ALA A 104 -7.16 -12.67 -1.40
N ALA A 105 -7.42 -11.40 -1.72
CA ALA A 105 -8.74 -10.97 -2.19
C ALA A 105 -9.13 -11.66 -3.51
N ARG A 106 -8.18 -11.78 -4.45
CA ARG A 106 -8.40 -12.47 -5.72
C ARG A 106 -8.71 -13.96 -5.52
N GLU A 107 -7.94 -14.67 -4.70
CA GLU A 107 -8.17 -16.08 -4.37
C GLU A 107 -9.54 -16.31 -3.70
N ALA A 108 -9.96 -15.36 -2.84
CA ALA A 108 -11.29 -15.40 -2.23
C ALA A 108 -12.41 -15.30 -3.27
N LEU A 109 -12.27 -14.38 -4.22
CA LEU A 109 -13.22 -14.19 -5.31
C LEU A 109 -13.27 -15.39 -6.26
N GLU A 110 -12.11 -15.94 -6.60
CA GLU A 110 -12.00 -17.17 -7.41
C GLU A 110 -12.69 -18.35 -6.70
N ALA A 111 -12.50 -18.48 -5.40
CA ALA A 111 -13.17 -19.51 -4.60
C ALA A 111 -14.70 -19.34 -4.54
N LEU A 112 -15.18 -18.09 -4.55
CA LEU A 112 -16.62 -17.81 -4.62
C LEU A 112 -17.18 -18.08 -6.01
N ALA A 113 -16.44 -17.78 -7.07
CA ALA A 113 -16.84 -18.01 -8.46
C ALA A 113 -16.74 -19.49 -8.86
N GLY A 114 -15.68 -20.19 -8.43
CA GLY A 114 -15.43 -21.61 -8.69
C GLY A 114 -16.05 -22.56 -7.68
N GLY A 115 -16.61 -22.01 -6.58
CA GLY A 115 -17.31 -22.78 -5.58
C GLY A 115 -18.54 -23.42 -6.19
N GLU A 116 -18.47 -24.75 -6.36
CA GLU A 116 -19.55 -25.60 -6.76
C GLU A 116 -20.91 -25.06 -6.30
N THR A 117 -21.67 -24.73 -7.22
CA THR A 117 -23.09 -24.49 -7.46
C THR A 117 -24.12 -24.83 -6.37
N ALA A 118 -23.77 -25.01 -5.12
CA ALA A 118 -24.77 -24.97 -4.07
C ALA A 118 -25.11 -23.51 -3.79
N ALA A 119 -26.27 -23.07 -4.28
CA ALA A 119 -26.85 -21.80 -3.90
C ALA A 119 -26.72 -21.61 -2.38
N PRO A 120 -26.39 -20.43 -1.89
CA PRO A 120 -26.31 -20.20 -0.45
C PRO A 120 -27.64 -20.66 0.16
N PRO A 121 -27.57 -21.39 1.29
CA PRO A 121 -28.78 -21.91 1.90
C PRO A 121 -29.73 -20.75 2.22
N THR A 122 -30.97 -20.83 1.79
CA THR A 122 -31.99 -19.80 2.07
C THR A 122 -32.40 -19.77 3.55
N ARG A 123 -32.08 -20.83 4.30
CA ARG A 123 -32.34 -20.96 5.73
C ARG A 123 -31.08 -20.75 6.58
N ARG A 124 -31.26 -20.44 7.83
CA ARG A 124 -30.15 -20.42 8.80
C ARG A 124 -29.71 -21.87 9.10
N LEU A 125 -28.41 -22.09 9.19
CA LEU A 125 -27.80 -23.37 9.46
C LEU A 125 -27.18 -23.42 10.86
N ARG A 126 -27.12 -24.59 11.47
CA ARG A 126 -26.35 -24.83 12.69
C ARG A 126 -24.89 -25.13 12.35
N ILE A 127 -24.00 -24.99 13.34
CA ILE A 127 -22.54 -25.15 13.15
C ILE A 127 -22.17 -26.48 12.49
N GLY A 128 -22.84 -27.60 12.86
CA GLY A 128 -22.59 -28.91 12.26
C GLY A 128 -22.97 -28.99 10.77
N GLU A 129 -24.07 -28.32 10.40
CA GLU A 129 -24.55 -28.27 9.02
C GLU A 129 -23.60 -27.41 8.16
N VAL A 130 -23.11 -26.27 8.68
CA VAL A 130 -22.12 -25.44 7.99
C VAL A 130 -20.80 -26.20 7.84
N ALA A 131 -20.34 -26.88 8.91
CA ALA A 131 -19.11 -27.66 8.89
C ALA A 131 -19.16 -28.77 7.81
N ALA A 132 -20.28 -29.49 7.72
CA ALA A 132 -20.51 -30.49 6.69
C ALA A 132 -20.57 -29.88 5.28
N LEU A 133 -21.32 -28.78 5.12
CA LEU A 133 -21.52 -28.10 3.84
C LEU A 133 -20.20 -27.59 3.24
N ILE A 134 -19.32 -27.04 4.07
CA ILE A 134 -18.04 -26.50 3.59
C ILE A 134 -16.84 -27.44 3.80
N GLY A 135 -17.07 -28.66 4.32
CA GLY A 135 -16.04 -29.69 4.48
C GLY A 135 -14.94 -29.29 5.47
N VAL A 136 -15.31 -28.78 6.65
CA VAL A 136 -14.40 -28.48 7.75
C VAL A 136 -14.89 -29.10 9.06
N ARG A 137 -14.02 -29.10 10.09
CA ARG A 137 -14.45 -29.50 11.45
C ARG A 137 -15.15 -28.34 12.15
N THR A 138 -16.11 -28.62 13.02
CA THR A 138 -16.78 -27.60 13.85
C THR A 138 -15.80 -26.81 14.73
N SER A 139 -14.70 -27.43 15.15
CA SER A 139 -13.62 -26.76 15.88
C SER A 139 -12.97 -25.65 15.06
N ALA A 140 -12.80 -25.82 13.75
CA ALA A 140 -12.25 -24.78 12.89
C ALA A 140 -13.19 -23.56 12.84
N LEU A 141 -14.50 -23.77 12.72
CA LEU A 141 -15.48 -22.68 12.75
C LEU A 141 -15.43 -21.90 14.07
N ARG A 142 -15.26 -22.58 15.20
CA ARG A 142 -15.12 -21.92 16.51
C ARG A 142 -13.86 -21.06 16.57
N VAL A 143 -12.73 -21.56 16.06
CA VAL A 143 -11.47 -20.76 15.98
C VAL A 143 -11.67 -19.53 15.10
N TRP A 144 -12.40 -19.65 13.99
CA TRP A 144 -12.70 -18.50 13.11
C TRP A 144 -13.64 -17.49 13.77
N GLU A 145 -14.59 -17.95 14.61
CA GLU A 145 -15.43 -17.05 15.44
C GLU A 145 -14.59 -16.33 16.49
N GLU A 146 -13.74 -17.06 17.23
CA GLU A 146 -12.84 -16.46 18.24
C GLU A 146 -11.90 -15.44 17.63
N ALA A 147 -11.42 -15.70 16.41
CA ALA A 147 -10.62 -14.75 15.64
C ALA A 147 -11.44 -13.57 15.07
N GLY A 148 -12.78 -13.56 15.24
CA GLY A 148 -13.67 -12.50 14.72
C GLY A 148 -13.83 -12.50 13.20
N LEU A 149 -13.46 -13.60 12.52
CA LEU A 149 -13.66 -13.75 11.08
C LEU A 149 -15.12 -14.08 10.75
N LEU A 150 -15.79 -14.84 11.63
CA LEU A 150 -17.21 -15.15 11.54
C LEU A 150 -17.95 -14.59 12.76
N VAL A 151 -19.16 -14.05 12.54
CA VAL A 151 -20.00 -13.48 13.60
C VAL A 151 -21.41 -14.04 13.46
N PRO A 152 -21.62 -15.35 13.73
CA PRO A 152 -22.93 -15.97 13.59
C PRO A 152 -23.92 -15.40 14.61
N GLY A 153 -25.17 -15.32 14.22
CA GLY A 153 -26.26 -14.96 15.12
C GLY A 153 -26.52 -16.05 16.16
N ARG A 154 -27.38 -15.75 17.13
CA ARG A 154 -27.89 -16.72 18.11
C ARG A 154 -29.39 -16.89 17.95
N GLU A 155 -29.85 -18.12 18.07
CA GLU A 155 -31.26 -18.43 18.02
C GLU A 155 -31.95 -17.96 19.31
N HIS A 156 -33.07 -17.28 19.15
CA HIS A 156 -33.89 -16.82 20.28
C HIS A 156 -34.39 -18.02 21.10
N GLY A 157 -34.21 -17.97 22.40
CA GLY A 157 -34.68 -19.01 23.34
C GLY A 157 -33.71 -20.13 23.60
N THR A 158 -33.01 -20.66 22.59
CA THR A 158 -32.04 -21.77 22.75
C THR A 158 -30.61 -21.32 22.92
N GLY A 159 -30.27 -20.09 22.43
CA GLY A 159 -28.92 -19.54 22.45
C GLY A 159 -27.94 -20.23 21.48
N TYR A 160 -28.40 -21.20 20.69
CA TYR A 160 -27.55 -21.89 19.73
C TYR A 160 -27.07 -20.96 18.61
N ARG A 161 -25.83 -21.18 18.15
CA ARG A 161 -25.26 -20.47 17.01
C ARG A 161 -25.99 -20.81 15.72
N VAL A 162 -26.38 -19.79 14.97
CA VAL A 162 -27.05 -19.91 13.68
C VAL A 162 -26.33 -19.05 12.64
N TYR A 163 -26.04 -19.65 11.52
CA TYR A 163 -25.30 -19.05 10.40
C TYR A 163 -26.27 -18.72 9.27
N GLY A 164 -26.37 -17.46 8.91
CA GLY A 164 -27.14 -17.01 7.74
C GLY A 164 -26.37 -17.23 6.43
N PRO A 165 -27.00 -16.89 5.28
CA PRO A 165 -26.35 -17.01 3.96
C PRO A 165 -25.01 -16.26 3.88
N ALA A 166 -24.92 -15.06 4.47
CA ALA A 166 -23.71 -14.27 4.52
C ALA A 166 -22.61 -14.95 5.34
N ASP A 167 -22.95 -15.52 6.51
CA ASP A 167 -21.98 -16.25 7.35
C ASP A 167 -21.42 -17.48 6.63
N VAL A 168 -22.27 -18.18 5.87
CA VAL A 168 -21.85 -19.34 5.06
C VAL A 168 -20.92 -18.91 3.91
N ARG A 169 -21.24 -17.79 3.24
CA ARG A 169 -20.37 -17.21 2.22
C ARG A 169 -18.99 -16.88 2.82
N ASP A 170 -18.97 -16.16 3.93
CA ASP A 170 -17.75 -15.77 4.62
C ASP A 170 -16.95 -17.00 5.07
N ALA A 171 -17.60 -18.04 5.59
CA ALA A 171 -16.95 -19.28 5.97
C ALA A 171 -16.29 -20.02 4.77
N ARG A 172 -16.91 -19.98 3.58
CA ARG A 172 -16.30 -20.50 2.33
C ARG A 172 -15.02 -19.74 1.97
N VAL A 173 -15.05 -18.41 2.07
CA VAL A 173 -13.88 -17.54 1.82
C VAL A 173 -12.76 -17.86 2.81
N VAL A 174 -13.08 -17.90 4.11
CA VAL A 174 -12.08 -18.24 5.14
C VAL A 174 -11.45 -19.62 4.84
N ARG A 175 -12.27 -20.63 4.51
CA ARG A 175 -11.76 -21.96 4.14
C ARG A 175 -10.80 -21.89 2.95
N ALA A 176 -11.18 -21.21 1.87
CA ALA A 176 -10.36 -21.09 0.67
C ALA A 176 -9.01 -20.47 0.98
N LEU A 177 -9.00 -19.32 1.66
CA LEU A 177 -7.79 -18.61 2.03
C LEU A 177 -6.93 -19.38 3.03
N ARG A 178 -7.54 -20.14 3.96
CA ARG A 178 -6.80 -21.03 4.87
C ARG A 178 -6.15 -22.21 4.15
N ARG A 179 -6.73 -22.70 3.07
CA ARG A 179 -6.10 -23.72 2.18
C ARG A 179 -4.90 -23.14 1.42
N GLY A 180 -4.94 -21.83 1.07
CA GLY A 180 -3.81 -21.07 0.54
C GLY A 180 -2.81 -20.61 1.61
N HIS A 181 -2.89 -21.12 2.86
CA HIS A 181 -2.01 -20.80 3.98
C HIS A 181 -2.03 -19.33 4.43
N HIS A 182 -3.03 -18.54 4.03
CA HIS A 182 -3.16 -17.16 4.51
C HIS A 182 -3.43 -17.10 6.01
N LEU A 183 -2.75 -16.19 6.71
CA LEU A 183 -2.98 -15.91 8.14
C LEU A 183 -4.28 -15.11 8.35
N PHE A 184 -4.83 -15.16 9.55
CA PHE A 184 -6.09 -14.50 9.88
C PHE A 184 -6.07 -12.99 9.65
N ASP A 185 -4.94 -12.34 9.93
CA ASP A 185 -4.76 -10.90 9.71
C ASP A 185 -4.85 -10.51 8.23
N ARG A 186 -4.54 -11.44 7.32
CA ARG A 186 -4.71 -11.26 5.87
C ARG A 186 -6.11 -11.57 5.39
N ILE A 187 -6.82 -12.46 6.08
CA ILE A 187 -8.19 -12.85 5.73
C ILE A 187 -9.20 -11.76 6.14
N ARG A 188 -9.00 -11.14 7.29
CA ARG A 188 -9.92 -10.14 7.84
C ARG A 188 -10.23 -8.98 6.87
N PRO A 189 -9.25 -8.28 6.29
CA PRO A 189 -9.53 -7.19 5.35
C PRO A 189 -10.33 -7.65 4.12
N VAL A 190 -10.06 -8.87 3.63
CA VAL A 190 -10.78 -9.43 2.48
C VAL A 190 -12.27 -9.63 2.79
N LEU A 191 -12.60 -10.14 3.99
CA LEU A 191 -13.98 -10.27 4.43
C LEU A 191 -14.67 -8.92 4.63
N GLU A 192 -13.96 -7.93 5.16
CA GLU A 192 -14.47 -6.58 5.33
C GLU A 192 -14.78 -5.92 3.98
N ASP A 193 -13.89 -6.07 3.00
CA ASP A 193 -14.11 -5.58 1.64
C ASP A 193 -15.31 -6.28 0.98
N LEU A 194 -15.41 -7.61 1.10
CA LEU A 194 -16.53 -8.38 0.57
C LEU A 194 -17.89 -7.98 1.18
N ARG A 195 -17.90 -7.69 2.49
CA ARG A 195 -19.11 -7.23 3.19
C ARG A 195 -19.51 -5.81 2.78
N ARG A 196 -18.54 -4.94 2.52
CA ARG A 196 -18.74 -3.54 2.12
C ARG A 196 -19.24 -3.41 0.69
N GLU A 197 -18.62 -4.12 -0.25
CA GLU A 197 -18.93 -4.01 -1.68
C GLU A 197 -20.28 -4.64 -2.06
N GLY A 198 -20.81 -5.54 -1.26
CA GLY A 198 -22.14 -6.13 -1.43
C GLY A 198 -22.27 -7.11 -2.61
N SER A 199 -21.46 -6.99 -3.67
CA SER A 199 -21.44 -7.91 -4.81
C SER A 199 -20.01 -8.37 -5.14
N SER A 200 -19.88 -9.60 -5.66
CA SER A 200 -18.61 -10.13 -6.12
C SER A 200 -18.08 -9.40 -7.36
N GLU A 201 -18.96 -8.89 -8.21
CA GLU A 201 -18.58 -8.17 -9.44
C GLU A 201 -17.93 -6.82 -9.11
N ALA A 202 -18.52 -6.03 -8.22
CA ALA A 202 -17.93 -4.77 -7.76
C ALA A 202 -16.56 -5.00 -7.09
N LEU A 203 -16.44 -6.05 -6.28
CA LEU A 203 -15.17 -6.40 -5.66
C LEU A 203 -14.12 -6.85 -6.68
N TRP A 204 -14.51 -7.61 -7.73
CA TRP A 204 -13.60 -7.94 -8.84
C TRP A 204 -13.05 -6.70 -9.53
N ALA A 205 -13.92 -5.75 -9.87
CA ALA A 205 -13.51 -4.49 -10.48
C ALA A 205 -12.55 -3.70 -9.58
N ALA A 206 -12.82 -3.63 -8.28
CA ALA A 206 -11.95 -2.96 -7.31
C ALA A 206 -10.57 -3.64 -7.18
N VAL A 207 -10.54 -4.97 -7.11
CA VAL A 207 -9.29 -5.77 -7.06
C VAL A 207 -8.45 -5.55 -8.31
N GLU A 208 -9.07 -5.55 -9.49
CA GLU A 208 -8.36 -5.32 -10.77
C GLU A 208 -7.79 -3.89 -10.85
N ALA A 209 -8.60 -2.88 -10.53
CA ALA A 209 -8.15 -1.48 -10.50
C ALA A 209 -6.98 -1.28 -9.53
N ARG A 210 -7.04 -1.89 -8.35
CA ARG A 210 -5.95 -1.84 -7.37
C ARG A 210 -4.70 -2.55 -7.88
N GLY A 211 -4.83 -3.67 -8.57
CA GLY A 211 -3.70 -4.38 -9.20
C GLY A 211 -2.95 -3.52 -10.22
N GLN A 212 -3.70 -2.79 -11.05
CA GLN A 212 -3.14 -1.85 -12.01
C GLN A 212 -2.42 -0.68 -11.31
N ALA A 213 -3.03 -0.12 -10.26
CA ALA A 213 -2.43 0.96 -9.46
C ALA A 213 -1.12 0.52 -8.78
N LEU A 214 -1.07 -0.68 -8.19
CA LEU A 214 0.15 -1.23 -7.60
C LEU A 214 1.25 -1.46 -8.64
N THR A 215 0.88 -1.87 -9.86
CA THR A 215 1.83 -2.03 -10.96
C THR A 215 2.40 -0.69 -11.40
N ALA A 216 1.56 0.33 -11.55
CA ALA A 216 1.99 1.68 -11.88
C ALA A 216 2.92 2.25 -10.79
N ARG A 217 2.54 2.07 -9.50
CA ARG A 217 3.37 2.49 -8.36
C ARG A 217 4.74 1.80 -8.36
N THR A 218 4.82 0.51 -8.68
CA THR A 218 6.11 -0.19 -8.78
C THR A 218 7.02 0.41 -9.84
N ARG A 219 6.46 0.71 -11.03
CA ARG A 219 7.24 1.35 -12.09
C ARG A 219 7.76 2.72 -11.66
N ALA A 220 6.93 3.51 -10.98
CA ALA A 220 7.34 4.79 -10.43
C ALA A 220 8.43 4.65 -9.35
N MET A 221 8.35 3.63 -8.49
CA MET A 221 9.38 3.34 -7.49
C MET A 221 10.72 2.96 -8.14
N LEU A 222 10.70 2.16 -9.20
CA LEU A 222 11.92 1.81 -9.95
C LEU A 222 12.57 3.06 -10.57
N ALA A 223 11.78 3.95 -11.19
CA ALA A 223 12.28 5.20 -11.75
C ALA A 223 12.86 6.11 -10.67
N GLY A 224 12.19 6.23 -9.52
CA GLY A 224 12.66 7.00 -8.37
C GLY A 224 13.96 6.44 -7.78
N ALA A 225 14.06 5.12 -7.64
CA ALA A 225 15.27 4.45 -7.14
C ALA A 225 16.48 4.67 -8.10
N ALA A 226 16.24 4.59 -9.40
CA ALA A 226 17.29 4.87 -10.39
C ALA A 226 17.78 6.33 -10.31
N ALA A 227 16.87 7.29 -10.14
CA ALA A 227 17.22 8.70 -9.96
C ALA A 227 17.98 8.93 -8.64
N LEU A 228 17.59 8.26 -7.56
CA LEU A 228 18.28 8.32 -6.27
C LEU A 228 19.69 7.74 -6.39
N HIS A 229 19.86 6.59 -7.04
CA HIS A 229 21.17 5.98 -7.28
C HIS A 229 22.11 6.94 -8.02
N ALA A 230 21.65 7.51 -9.13
CA ALA A 230 22.44 8.49 -9.88
C ALA A 230 22.79 9.77 -9.09
N TYR A 231 21.96 10.15 -8.11
CA TYR A 231 22.22 11.28 -7.24
C TYR A 231 23.25 10.99 -6.14
N LEU A 232 23.41 9.72 -5.75
CA LEU A 232 24.35 9.27 -4.73
C LEU A 232 25.77 9.05 -5.26
N GLU A 233 25.93 8.91 -6.57
CA GLU A 233 27.23 8.84 -7.27
C GLU A 233 27.84 10.25 -7.45
#